data_1b1e4c95bb68a59d25f8977d5b1a76cc
#
_entry.id   1b1e4c95bb68a59d25f8977d5b1a76cc
#
_cell.length_a   1.000
_cell.length_b   1.000
_cell.length_c   1.000
_cell.angle_alpha   90.00
_cell.angle_beta   90.00
_cell.angle_gamma   90.00
#
_symmetry.space_group_name_H-M   'P 1'
#
loop_
_entity.id
_entity.type
_entity.pdbx_description
1 polymer ?
#
loop_
_entity_poly.entity_id
_entity_poly.type
_entity_poly.pdbx_seq_one_letter_code
_entity_poly.pdbx_strand_id
1 'polypeptide(L)'
;AALVFALDDLERVGQPYWGAYGIAQHGLAAMVGMLHAELASSSVRVSALQPGPMRTGLRSRAYADDNDLQAREAADYADACVTLLSSAGAAHRGQVWKVRA
;
A
#
# COMPACT_ATOMS: atom_id res chain seq x y z
N ALA A 1 7.01 -2.27 -17.82
CA ALA A 1 6.39 -1.21 -17.01
C ALA A 1 5.97 -1.76 -15.65
N ALA A 2 5.86 -0.90 -14.65
CA ALA A 2 5.43 -1.27 -13.31
C ALA A 2 4.28 -0.36 -12.86
N LEU A 3 3.25 -0.98 -12.28
CA LEU A 3 2.11 -0.29 -11.69
C LEU A 3 2.07 -0.66 -10.20
N VAL A 4 2.14 0.34 -9.34
CA VAL A 4 2.21 0.13 -7.89
C VAL A 4 1.06 0.88 -7.22
N PHE A 5 0.29 0.16 -6.39
CA PHE A 5 -0.75 0.75 -5.57
C PHE A 5 -0.25 0.93 -4.15
N ALA A 6 -0.61 2.05 -3.52
CA ALA A 6 -0.32 2.29 -2.11
C ALA A 6 -1.57 2.00 -1.29
N LEU A 7 -1.42 1.17 -0.26
CA LEU A 7 -2.54 0.73 0.58
C LEU A 7 -2.32 1.15 2.03
N ASP A 8 -3.42 1.32 2.76
CA ASP A 8 -3.39 1.49 4.21
C ASP A 8 -3.25 0.13 4.90
N ASP A 9 -3.15 0.13 6.21
CA ASP A 9 -3.16 -1.10 7.02
C ASP A 9 -4.53 -1.75 6.92
N LEU A 10 -4.62 -2.82 6.14
CA LEU A 10 -5.88 -3.48 5.83
C LEU A 10 -6.54 -4.12 7.06
N GLU A 11 -5.75 -4.58 8.02
CA GLU A 11 -6.31 -5.12 9.25
C GLU A 11 -7.01 -4.04 10.06
N ARG A 12 -6.40 -2.86 10.16
CA ARG A 12 -6.97 -1.74 10.90
C ARG A 12 -8.23 -1.18 10.23
N VAL A 13 -8.16 -0.90 8.94
CA VAL A 13 -9.28 -0.30 8.22
C VAL A 13 -10.40 -1.30 7.91
N GLY A 14 -10.18 -2.58 8.18
CA GLY A 14 -11.22 -3.62 8.12
C GLY A 14 -12.05 -3.75 9.39
N GLN A 15 -11.71 -2.98 10.43
CA GLN A 15 -12.44 -3.02 11.71
C GLN A 15 -13.75 -2.22 11.62
N PRO A 16 -14.67 -2.41 12.60
CA PRO A 16 -15.89 -1.61 12.65
C PRO A 16 -15.61 -0.11 12.62
N TYR A 17 -16.54 0.62 12.06
CA TYR A 17 -16.57 2.09 11.97
C TYR A 17 -15.65 2.72 10.91
N TRP A 18 -14.85 1.92 10.18
CA TRP A 18 -14.06 2.44 9.06
C TRP A 18 -14.89 2.64 7.79
N GLY A 19 -16.00 1.90 7.64
CA GLY A 19 -16.99 2.13 6.59
C GLY A 19 -16.41 2.16 5.18
N ALA A 20 -16.78 3.18 4.42
CA ALA A 20 -16.41 3.28 3.01
C ALA A 20 -14.91 3.30 2.78
N TYR A 21 -14.14 3.92 3.67
CA TYR A 21 -12.69 3.96 3.53
C TYR A 21 -12.08 2.55 3.60
N GLY A 22 -12.51 1.76 4.60
CA GLY A 22 -12.03 0.37 4.72
C GLY A 22 -12.45 -0.48 3.53
N ILE A 23 -13.69 -0.32 3.06
CA ILE A 23 -14.18 -1.03 1.88
C ILE A 23 -13.34 -0.68 0.65
N ALA A 24 -13.06 0.59 0.43
CA ALA A 24 -12.27 1.04 -0.71
C ALA A 24 -10.85 0.49 -0.68
N GLN A 25 -10.21 0.47 0.48
CA GLN A 25 -8.86 -0.06 0.63
C GLN A 25 -8.82 -1.57 0.38
N HIS A 26 -9.80 -2.33 0.88
CA HIS A 26 -9.90 -3.75 0.59
C HIS A 26 -10.20 -4.01 -0.88
N GLY A 27 -11.00 -3.15 -1.51
CA GLY A 27 -11.26 -3.21 -2.94
C GLY A 27 -10.01 -3.00 -3.78
N LEU A 28 -9.15 -2.03 -3.39
CA LEU A 28 -7.88 -1.82 -4.06
C LEU A 28 -6.96 -3.05 -3.93
N ALA A 29 -6.92 -3.66 -2.74
CA ALA A 29 -6.12 -4.87 -2.54
C ALA A 29 -6.59 -6.01 -3.45
N ALA A 30 -7.89 -6.19 -3.59
CA ALA A 30 -8.45 -7.19 -4.50
C ALA A 30 -8.08 -6.87 -5.95
N MET A 31 -8.09 -5.60 -6.32
CA MET A 31 -7.75 -5.16 -7.68
C MET A 31 -6.31 -5.50 -8.05
N VAL A 32 -5.37 -5.46 -7.10
CA VAL A 32 -3.98 -5.83 -7.35
C VAL A 32 -3.89 -7.26 -7.89
N GLY A 33 -4.55 -8.21 -7.23
CA GLY A 33 -4.57 -9.61 -7.67
C GLY A 33 -5.27 -9.80 -9.02
N MET A 34 -6.38 -9.09 -9.23
CA MET A 34 -7.14 -9.17 -10.47
C MET A 34 -6.31 -8.63 -11.65
N LEU A 35 -5.71 -7.46 -11.49
CA LEU A 35 -4.87 -6.87 -12.54
C LEU A 35 -3.61 -7.69 -12.80
N HIS A 36 -3.01 -8.25 -11.74
CA HIS A 36 -1.88 -9.15 -11.92
C HIS A 36 -2.25 -10.33 -12.81
N ALA A 37 -3.39 -10.94 -12.57
CA ALA A 37 -3.85 -12.07 -13.37
C ALA A 37 -4.16 -11.66 -14.83
N GLU A 38 -4.83 -10.52 -15.01
CA GLU A 38 -5.17 -10.01 -16.34
C GLU A 38 -3.94 -9.65 -17.16
N LEU A 39 -2.90 -9.16 -16.52
CA LEU A 39 -1.68 -8.66 -17.17
C LEU A 39 -0.50 -9.63 -17.07
N ALA A 40 -0.75 -10.87 -16.65
CA ALA A 40 0.31 -11.84 -16.37
C ALA A 40 1.20 -12.15 -17.58
N SER A 41 0.63 -12.11 -18.81
CA SER A 41 1.38 -12.36 -20.04
C SER A 41 1.89 -11.07 -20.70
N SER A 42 1.72 -9.92 -20.05
CA SER A 42 2.21 -8.64 -20.56
C SER A 42 3.51 -8.25 -19.88
N SER A 43 4.11 -7.15 -20.35
CA SER A 43 5.29 -6.56 -19.71
C SER A 43 4.94 -5.69 -18.49
N VAL A 44 3.66 -5.53 -18.19
CA VAL A 44 3.22 -4.71 -17.05
C VAL A 44 3.23 -5.55 -15.77
N ARG A 45 4.00 -5.11 -14.79
CA ARG A 45 4.07 -5.75 -13.48
C ARG A 45 3.20 -4.96 -12.49
N VAL A 46 2.31 -5.65 -11.81
CA VAL A 46 1.39 -5.04 -10.83
C VAL A 46 1.78 -5.50 -9.43
N SER A 47 1.90 -4.56 -8.52
CA SER A 47 2.18 -4.83 -7.11
C SER A 47 1.57 -3.74 -6.24
N ALA A 48 1.64 -3.92 -4.94
CA ALA A 48 1.18 -2.92 -3.99
C ALA A 48 2.16 -2.77 -2.84
N LEU A 49 2.16 -1.57 -2.26
CA LEU A 49 2.96 -1.23 -1.10
C LEU A 49 2.01 -0.94 0.06
N GLN A 50 2.22 -1.60 1.18
CA GLN A 50 1.58 -1.24 2.44
C GLN A 50 2.67 -0.72 3.37
N PRO A 51 2.90 0.61 3.42
CA PRO A 51 3.92 1.16 4.31
C PRO A 51 3.48 1.10 5.76
N GLY A 52 4.43 1.28 6.66
CA GLY A 52 4.10 1.48 8.07
C GLY A 52 3.47 2.85 8.30
N PRO A 53 3.17 3.18 9.56
CA PRO A 53 2.57 4.48 9.88
C PRO A 53 3.47 5.63 9.42
N MET A 54 2.86 6.67 8.86
CA MET A 54 3.59 7.86 8.44
C MET A 54 2.82 9.13 8.81
N ARG A 55 3.55 10.19 9.07
CA ARG A 55 2.99 11.48 9.47
C ARG A 55 2.51 12.23 8.24
N THR A 56 1.21 12.18 7.98
CA THR A 56 0.57 12.84 6.84
C THR A 56 -0.72 13.51 7.30
N GLY A 57 -1.23 14.43 6.49
CA GLY A 57 -2.52 15.05 6.74
C GLY A 57 -3.67 14.05 6.74
N LEU A 58 -3.60 13.03 5.88
CA LEU A 58 -4.61 11.97 5.85
C LEU A 58 -4.63 11.19 7.16
N ARG A 59 -3.46 10.81 7.67
CA ARG A 59 -3.37 10.07 8.93
C ARG A 59 -3.91 10.91 10.09
N SER A 60 -3.60 12.20 10.14
CA SER A 60 -4.11 13.08 11.19
C SER A 60 -5.63 13.16 11.20
N ARG A 61 -6.27 13.09 10.04
CA ARG A 61 -7.73 13.09 9.93
C ARG A 61 -8.34 11.75 10.31
N ALA A 62 -7.70 10.65 9.89
CA ALA A 62 -8.20 9.30 10.13
C ALA A 62 -7.99 8.85 11.58
N TYR A 63 -6.93 9.32 12.22
CA TYR A 63 -6.53 8.94 13.57
C TYR A 63 -6.36 10.21 14.41
N ALA A 64 -7.49 10.84 14.78
CA ALA A 64 -7.49 12.16 15.44
C ALA A 64 -6.66 12.19 16.73
N ASP A 65 -6.61 11.09 17.46
CA ASP A 65 -5.85 10.97 18.72
C ASP A 65 -4.53 10.23 18.54
N ASP A 66 -3.99 10.23 17.32
CA ASP A 66 -2.79 9.48 17.01
C ASP A 66 -1.55 10.14 17.61
N ASN A 67 -0.90 9.41 18.53
CA ASN A 67 0.38 9.77 19.11
C ASN A 67 1.43 8.67 18.82
N ASP A 68 1.30 7.99 17.69
CA ASP A 68 2.17 6.89 17.34
C ASP A 68 3.59 7.39 17.12
N LEU A 69 4.47 7.11 18.08
CA LEU A 69 5.88 7.49 18.02
C LEU A 69 6.65 6.71 16.94
N GLN A 70 6.07 5.64 16.42
CA GLN A 70 6.66 4.86 15.34
C GLN A 70 6.28 5.38 13.95
N ALA A 71 5.37 6.36 13.88
CA ALA A 71 5.02 6.97 12.60
C ALA A 71 6.23 7.67 11.99
N ARG A 72 6.48 7.41 10.71
CA ARG A 72 7.62 7.96 9.97
C ARG A 72 7.15 9.04 9.01
N GLU A 73 8.08 9.77 8.45
CA GLU A 73 7.77 10.66 7.34
C GLU A 73 7.51 9.85 6.08
N ALA A 74 6.66 10.35 5.18
CA ALA A 74 6.38 9.67 3.93
C ALA A 74 7.65 9.41 3.12
N ALA A 75 8.60 10.35 3.15
CA ALA A 75 9.87 10.23 2.45
C ALA A 75 10.70 9.00 2.89
N ASP A 76 10.50 8.51 4.11
CA ASP A 76 11.23 7.34 4.62
C ASP A 76 10.86 6.06 3.87
N TYR A 77 9.76 6.07 3.11
CA TYR A 77 9.31 4.93 2.31
C TYR A 77 9.67 5.05 0.84
N ALA A 78 10.41 6.10 0.46
CA ALA A 78 10.75 6.34 -0.95
C ALA A 78 11.57 5.20 -1.56
N ASP A 79 12.50 4.62 -0.81
CA ASP A 79 13.32 3.51 -1.31
C ASP A 79 12.48 2.28 -1.65
N ALA A 80 11.44 2.00 -0.87
CA ALA A 80 10.53 0.90 -1.15
C ALA A 80 9.75 1.15 -2.45
N CYS A 81 9.31 2.39 -2.68
CA CYS A 81 8.63 2.76 -3.93
C CYS A 81 9.56 2.58 -5.13
N VAL A 82 10.80 3.05 -5.01
CA VAL A 82 11.80 2.90 -6.08
C VAL A 82 12.06 1.42 -6.37
N THR A 83 12.17 0.59 -5.33
CA THR A 83 12.35 -0.85 -5.49
C THR A 83 11.22 -1.46 -6.30
N LEU A 84 9.96 -1.17 -5.94
CA LEU A 84 8.81 -1.73 -6.64
C LEU A 84 8.68 -1.24 -8.07
N LEU A 85 9.13 -0.02 -8.37
CA LEU A 85 9.07 0.54 -9.71
C LEU A 85 10.26 0.15 -10.59
N SER A 86 11.28 -0.46 -10.00
CA SER A 86 12.48 -0.91 -10.70
C SER A 86 12.44 -2.41 -10.98
N SER A 87 13.47 -2.92 -11.68
CA SER A 87 13.58 -4.35 -11.96
C SER A 87 13.68 -5.20 -10.67
N ALA A 88 14.18 -4.62 -9.58
CA ALA A 88 14.26 -5.29 -8.28
C ALA A 88 12.87 -5.63 -7.73
N GLY A 89 11.82 -4.94 -8.16
CA GLY A 89 10.44 -5.21 -7.75
C GLY A 89 9.84 -6.49 -8.32
N ALA A 90 10.53 -7.16 -9.22
CA ALA A 90 10.02 -8.41 -9.83
C ALA A 90 9.71 -9.49 -8.77
N ALA A 91 10.45 -9.50 -7.66
CA ALA A 91 10.23 -10.44 -6.56
C ALA A 91 8.88 -10.22 -5.86
N HIS A 92 8.28 -9.05 -6.02
CA HIS A 92 7.01 -8.68 -5.36
C HIS A 92 5.82 -8.67 -6.32
N ARG A 93 5.98 -9.20 -7.52
CA ARG A 93 4.94 -9.20 -8.53
C ARG A 93 3.67 -9.86 -8.02
N GLY A 94 2.54 -9.17 -8.15
CA GLY A 94 1.22 -9.66 -7.74
C GLY A 94 0.99 -9.67 -6.24
N GLN A 95 1.88 -9.07 -5.46
CA GLN A 95 1.83 -9.11 -4.00
C GLN A 95 1.65 -7.74 -3.38
N VAL A 96 1.16 -7.74 -2.14
CA VAL A 96 1.17 -6.56 -1.28
C VAL A 96 2.40 -6.66 -0.38
N TRP A 97 3.35 -5.74 -0.58
CA TRP A 97 4.58 -5.72 0.19
C TRP A 97 4.41 -4.82 1.41
N LYS A 98 4.44 -5.42 2.60
CA LYS A 98 4.34 -4.70 3.86
C LYS A 98 5.72 -4.24 4.28
N VAL A 99 5.91 -2.93 4.34
CA VAL A 99 7.22 -2.31 4.61
C VAL A 99 7.15 -1.40 5.83
N ARG A 100 8.16 -1.50 6.67
CA ARG A 100 8.40 -0.57 7.75
C ARG A 100 9.75 0.12 7.55
N ALA A 101 9.74 1.43 7.57
CA ALA A 101 10.97 2.21 7.45
C ALA A 101 11.78 2.19 8.75
#